data_34105ac64678ed403711f3b40b066c8c
#
_entry.id   34105ac64678ed403711f3b40b066c8c
#
_cell.length_a   1.000
_cell.length_b   1.000
_cell.length_c   1.000
_cell.angle_alpha   90.00
_cell.angle_beta   90.00
_cell.angle_gamma   90.00
#
_symmetry.space_group_name_H-M   'P 1'
#
loop_
_entity.id
_entity.type
_entity.pdbx_description
1 polymer ?
#
loop_
_entity_poly.entity_id
_entity_poly.type
_entity_poly.pdbx_seq_one_letter_code
_entity_poly.pdbx_strand_id
1 'polypeptide(L)'
;MKNNQKVIVFLSVILITVGCRETKEESRPIENGPWIKEAQVLRTINNVNFNFPDNGFAFENKGELVKESFNALKSNIQLIGLEEFNDTIYIRFLRSREDMFPLTATRANGNAYPHIRTLYVVANEHSKPPINHELMHLISMLEWDYPPATTTWMNEGLGTFAENNCSGWNVAEIYRFLMQNDKLISMHFLTSDFYRQPEMIAYHQSGYIVDHLLTNYSIEQFSKLWKSGFEKFEEIYGVPYSKVKFDLDKAVTEKYPTVPEIDWEEFTKI
;
A
#
# COMPACT_ATOMS: atom_id res chain seq x y z
N MET A 1 -62.95 -30.79 -22.93
CA MET A 1 -62.05 -29.66 -23.26
C MET A 1 -61.77 -28.93 -21.92
N LYS A 2 -60.59 -29.17 -21.30
CA LYS A 2 -60.13 -28.46 -20.10
C LYS A 2 -58.78 -27.81 -20.47
N ASN A 3 -58.78 -26.49 -20.56
CA ASN A 3 -57.58 -25.67 -20.75
C ASN A 3 -56.77 -25.65 -19.47
N ASN A 4 -55.57 -26.23 -19.51
CA ASN A 4 -54.55 -26.03 -18.49
C ASN A 4 -53.65 -24.86 -18.91
N GLN A 5 -53.88 -23.68 -18.31
CA GLN A 5 -52.93 -22.59 -18.35
C GLN A 5 -51.80 -22.89 -17.39
N LYS A 6 -50.60 -23.11 -17.93
CA LYS A 6 -49.37 -23.14 -17.11
C LYS A 6 -48.95 -21.71 -16.82
N VAL A 7 -49.04 -21.34 -15.54
CA VAL A 7 -48.45 -20.09 -15.04
C VAL A 7 -46.95 -20.31 -14.93
N ILE A 8 -46.18 -19.65 -15.78
CA ILE A 8 -44.73 -19.59 -15.69
C ILE A 8 -44.41 -18.42 -14.74
N VAL A 9 -43.99 -18.76 -13.52
CA VAL A 9 -43.44 -17.79 -12.58
C VAL A 9 -41.98 -17.52 -12.97
N PHE A 10 -41.76 -16.35 -13.56
CA PHE A 10 -40.38 -15.85 -13.71
C PHE A 10 -39.84 -15.41 -12.36
N LEU A 11 -39.00 -16.24 -11.76
CA LEU A 11 -38.16 -15.81 -10.63
C LEU A 11 -37.04 -14.92 -11.21
N SER A 12 -37.23 -13.61 -11.12
CA SER A 12 -36.15 -12.66 -11.37
C SER A 12 -35.14 -12.74 -10.25
N VAL A 13 -34.09 -13.52 -10.46
CA VAL A 13 -32.90 -13.48 -9.60
C VAL A 13 -32.20 -12.14 -9.89
N ILE A 14 -32.42 -11.17 -9.00
CA ILE A 14 -31.60 -9.95 -8.97
C ILE A 14 -30.24 -10.37 -8.44
N LEU A 15 -29.32 -10.67 -9.37
CA LEU A 15 -27.90 -10.70 -9.06
C LEU A 15 -27.48 -9.26 -8.74
N ILE A 16 -27.39 -8.94 -7.47
CA ILE A 16 -26.64 -7.78 -7.00
C ILE A 16 -25.17 -8.15 -7.21
N THR A 17 -24.66 -7.93 -8.41
CA THR A 17 -23.23 -7.82 -8.62
C THR A 17 -22.79 -6.54 -7.91
N VAL A 18 -22.27 -6.69 -6.69
CA VAL A 18 -21.34 -5.70 -6.14
C VAL A 18 -20.04 -5.87 -6.95
N GLY A 19 -20.12 -5.46 -8.20
CA GLY A 19 -18.94 -5.18 -8.99
C GLY A 19 -18.35 -3.91 -8.40
N CYS A 20 -17.08 -3.93 -8.00
CA CYS A 20 -16.25 -2.75 -8.07
C CYS A 20 -16.44 -2.22 -9.49
N ARG A 21 -17.28 -1.21 -9.62
CA ARG A 21 -17.44 -0.49 -10.87
C ARG A 21 -16.12 0.26 -10.99
N GLU A 22 -15.21 -0.24 -11.81
CA GLU A 22 -14.25 0.62 -12.48
C GLU A 22 -15.08 1.66 -13.23
N THR A 23 -15.44 2.72 -12.54
CA THR A 23 -15.76 3.95 -13.24
C THR A 23 -14.44 4.33 -13.88
N LYS A 24 -14.36 4.17 -15.20
CA LYS A 24 -13.54 5.07 -16.01
C LYS A 24 -14.06 6.47 -15.71
N GLU A 25 -13.68 7.02 -14.57
CA GLU A 25 -13.69 8.45 -14.40
C GLU A 25 -12.69 8.95 -15.42
N GLU A 26 -13.22 9.54 -16.49
CA GLU A 26 -12.44 10.50 -17.27
C GLU A 26 -11.67 11.33 -16.26
N SER A 27 -10.35 11.29 -16.36
CA SER A 27 -9.42 12.05 -15.54
C SER A 27 -9.80 13.54 -15.64
N ARG A 28 -10.74 13.95 -14.81
CA ARG A 28 -10.96 15.40 -14.62
C ARG A 28 -9.64 15.90 -14.06
N PRO A 29 -9.07 16.92 -14.69
CA PRO A 29 -7.91 17.56 -14.12
C PRO A 29 -8.26 17.88 -12.67
N ILE A 30 -7.47 17.38 -11.73
CA ILE A 30 -7.63 17.64 -10.28
C ILE A 30 -7.46 19.15 -9.97
N GLU A 31 -7.30 19.95 -10.99
CA GLU A 31 -7.21 21.41 -10.95
C GLU A 31 -8.39 22.13 -10.29
N ASN A 32 -9.50 21.44 -10.00
CA ASN A 32 -10.74 22.06 -9.54
C ASN A 32 -11.18 21.71 -8.10
N GLY A 33 -10.33 21.12 -7.29
CA GLY A 33 -10.61 20.96 -5.85
C GLY A 33 -10.67 22.33 -5.15
N PRO A 34 -11.58 22.53 -4.17
CA PRO A 34 -11.75 23.82 -3.49
C PRO A 34 -10.47 24.36 -2.84
N TRP A 35 -9.54 23.49 -2.46
CA TRP A 35 -8.25 23.85 -1.86
C TRP A 35 -7.17 24.27 -2.88
N ILE A 36 -7.33 23.95 -4.18
CA ILE A 36 -6.42 24.38 -5.26
C ILE A 36 -6.56 25.87 -5.56
N LYS A 37 -7.65 26.51 -5.13
CA LYS A 37 -7.87 27.94 -5.28
C LYS A 37 -7.13 28.80 -4.26
N GLU A 38 -6.64 28.18 -3.19
CA GLU A 38 -5.80 28.86 -2.20
C GLU A 38 -4.36 28.94 -2.72
N ALA A 39 -3.64 29.98 -2.29
CA ALA A 39 -2.26 30.17 -2.70
C ALA A 39 -1.41 28.94 -2.36
N GLN A 40 -0.78 28.37 -3.38
CA GLN A 40 0.05 27.18 -3.24
C GLN A 40 1.50 27.53 -3.52
N VAL A 41 2.39 26.89 -2.76
CA VAL A 41 3.82 27.01 -3.00
C VAL A 41 4.27 25.80 -3.82
N LEU A 42 4.56 26.06 -5.09
CA LEU A 42 5.11 25.06 -6.00
C LEU A 42 6.62 25.07 -5.92
N ARG A 43 7.20 23.89 -5.85
CA ARG A 43 8.65 23.68 -5.94
C ARG A 43 8.94 22.48 -6.83
N THR A 44 9.62 22.72 -7.93
CA THR A 44 10.08 21.67 -8.83
C THR A 44 11.56 21.43 -8.63
N ILE A 45 11.94 20.19 -8.39
CA ILE A 45 13.33 19.77 -8.27
C ILE A 45 13.47 18.48 -9.07
N ASN A 46 14.34 18.51 -10.09
CA ASN A 46 14.48 17.42 -11.05
C ASN A 46 13.12 17.06 -11.69
N ASN A 47 12.71 15.79 -11.58
CA ASN A 47 11.44 15.26 -12.08
C ASN A 47 10.33 15.22 -11.02
N VAL A 48 10.51 15.82 -9.83
CA VAL A 48 9.53 15.83 -8.75
C VAL A 48 8.94 17.22 -8.56
N ASN A 49 7.63 17.32 -8.65
CA ASN A 49 6.86 18.53 -8.41
C ASN A 49 6.21 18.48 -7.02
N PHE A 50 6.61 19.37 -6.15
CA PHE A 50 6.05 19.52 -4.81
C PHE A 50 4.99 20.59 -4.75
N ASN A 51 3.89 20.28 -4.09
CA ASN A 51 2.80 21.21 -3.84
C ASN A 51 2.53 21.24 -2.34
N PHE A 52 2.58 22.42 -1.75
CA PHE A 52 2.36 22.67 -0.33
C PHE A 52 1.15 23.58 -0.12
N PRO A 53 0.40 23.44 0.99
CA PRO A 53 -0.53 24.47 1.43
C PRO A 53 0.24 25.78 1.69
N ASP A 54 -0.44 26.90 1.71
CA ASP A 54 0.15 28.24 1.91
C ASP A 54 0.51 28.55 3.37
N ASN A 55 0.08 27.72 4.31
CA ASN A 55 0.34 27.85 5.74
C ASN A 55 0.32 26.49 6.46
N GLY A 56 0.64 26.50 7.75
CA GLY A 56 0.62 25.35 8.65
C GLY A 56 1.86 24.46 8.52
N PHE A 57 1.81 23.31 9.20
CA PHE A 57 2.97 22.42 9.40
C PHE A 57 3.70 22.07 8.10
N ALA A 58 2.97 21.63 7.07
CA ALA A 58 3.59 21.24 5.80
C ALA A 58 4.30 22.42 5.11
N PHE A 59 3.75 23.64 5.20
CA PHE A 59 4.38 24.83 4.67
C PHE A 59 5.65 25.21 5.44
N GLU A 60 5.59 25.18 6.75
CA GLU A 60 6.70 25.54 7.62
C GLU A 60 7.86 24.54 7.51
N ASN A 61 7.55 23.26 7.33
CA ASN A 61 8.51 22.16 7.24
C ASN A 61 8.84 21.71 5.80
N LYS A 62 8.50 22.50 4.78
CA LYS A 62 8.68 22.13 3.36
C LYS A 62 10.10 21.71 2.97
N GLY A 63 11.11 22.24 3.65
CA GLY A 63 12.51 21.85 3.40
C GLY A 63 12.80 20.41 3.82
N GLU A 64 12.36 20.02 5.01
CA GLU A 64 12.54 18.65 5.53
C GLU A 64 11.65 17.65 4.77
N LEU A 65 10.40 18.01 4.45
CA LEU A 65 9.50 17.15 3.68
C LEU A 65 10.04 16.86 2.26
N VAL A 66 10.66 17.84 1.61
CA VAL A 66 11.36 17.64 0.32
C VAL A 66 12.54 16.69 0.49
N LYS A 67 13.36 16.90 1.51
CA LYS A 67 14.52 16.04 1.80
C LYS A 67 14.08 14.60 2.11
N GLU A 68 13.06 14.42 2.94
CA GLU A 68 12.47 13.12 3.27
C GLU A 68 11.95 12.43 2.01
N SER A 69 11.23 13.16 1.15
CA SER A 69 10.71 12.62 -0.12
C SER A 69 11.83 12.13 -1.05
N PHE A 70 12.94 12.85 -1.16
CA PHE A 70 14.07 12.38 -1.96
C PHE A 70 14.81 11.20 -1.34
N ASN A 71 14.92 11.15 -0.02
CA ASN A 71 15.48 9.99 0.66
C ASN A 71 14.60 8.75 0.43
N ALA A 72 13.29 8.91 0.58
CA ALA A 72 12.30 7.86 0.29
C ALA A 72 12.36 7.42 -1.18
N LEU A 73 12.39 8.36 -2.12
CA LEU A 73 12.52 8.05 -3.55
C LEU A 73 13.77 7.22 -3.82
N LYS A 74 14.92 7.66 -3.30
CA LYS A 74 16.19 6.95 -3.48
C LYS A 74 16.16 5.54 -2.88
N SER A 75 15.66 5.37 -1.66
CA SER A 75 15.58 4.05 -1.02
C SER A 75 14.62 3.13 -1.77
N ASN A 76 13.48 3.65 -2.23
CA ASN A 76 12.46 2.86 -2.90
C ASN A 76 12.89 2.37 -4.27
N ILE A 77 13.53 3.22 -5.09
CA ILE A 77 14.07 2.78 -6.39
C ILE A 77 15.14 1.70 -6.22
N GLN A 78 16.01 1.84 -5.21
CA GLN A 78 17.01 0.81 -4.90
C GLN A 78 16.35 -0.51 -4.44
N LEU A 79 15.30 -0.43 -3.62
CA LEU A 79 14.59 -1.60 -3.09
C LEU A 79 13.95 -2.44 -4.21
N ILE A 80 13.42 -1.82 -5.25
CA ILE A 80 12.82 -2.50 -6.40
C ILE A 80 13.79 -2.73 -7.56
N GLY A 81 15.09 -2.50 -7.34
CA GLY A 81 16.15 -2.81 -8.30
C GLY A 81 16.27 -1.85 -9.48
N LEU A 82 15.74 -0.63 -9.38
CA LEU A 82 15.89 0.40 -10.41
C LEU A 82 17.24 1.15 -10.23
N GLU A 83 17.91 1.42 -11.31
CA GLU A 83 19.12 2.27 -11.32
C GLU A 83 18.75 3.76 -11.20
N GLU A 84 17.67 4.18 -11.86
CA GLU A 84 17.18 5.56 -11.86
C GLU A 84 15.66 5.59 -12.06
N PHE A 85 15.06 6.71 -11.69
CA PHE A 85 13.63 6.97 -11.87
C PHE A 85 13.44 8.28 -12.62
N ASN A 86 12.98 8.19 -13.86
CA ASN A 86 12.92 9.32 -14.80
C ASN A 86 11.50 9.89 -15.00
N ASP A 87 10.47 9.23 -14.45
CA ASP A 87 9.11 9.71 -14.55
C ASP A 87 8.90 10.99 -13.76
N THR A 88 8.13 11.92 -14.33
CA THR A 88 7.71 13.12 -13.59
C THR A 88 6.58 12.76 -12.65
N ILE A 89 6.76 13.03 -11.37
CA ILE A 89 5.76 12.79 -10.32
C ILE A 89 5.40 14.07 -9.57
N TYR A 90 4.25 14.03 -8.93
CA TYR A 90 3.69 15.14 -8.14
C TYR A 90 3.47 14.66 -6.71
N ILE A 91 4.05 15.34 -5.72
CA ILE A 91 3.83 15.09 -4.30
C ILE A 91 3.05 16.28 -3.74
N ARG A 92 1.84 16.02 -3.28
CA ARG A 92 0.91 17.03 -2.77
C ARG A 92 0.71 16.84 -1.28
N PHE A 93 1.25 17.78 -0.51
CA PHE A 93 1.08 17.80 0.94
C PHE A 93 -0.23 18.46 1.32
N LEU A 94 -0.95 17.86 2.25
CA LEU A 94 -2.23 18.29 2.77
C LEU A 94 -2.13 18.50 4.28
N ARG A 95 -2.98 19.36 4.84
CA ARG A 95 -2.98 19.65 6.28
C ARG A 95 -3.69 18.60 7.10
N SER A 96 -4.71 17.94 6.51
CA SER A 96 -5.57 17.02 7.24
C SER A 96 -6.19 15.95 6.34
N ARG A 97 -6.77 14.93 6.98
CA ARG A 97 -7.59 13.90 6.31
C ARG A 97 -8.89 14.49 5.72
N GLU A 98 -9.39 15.59 6.27
CA GLU A 98 -10.54 16.32 5.74
C GLU A 98 -10.18 16.99 4.42
N ASP A 99 -8.97 17.54 4.27
CA ASP A 99 -8.46 18.07 2.99
C ASP A 99 -8.24 16.96 1.96
N MET A 100 -7.94 15.74 2.41
CA MET A 100 -7.79 14.55 1.55
C MET A 100 -9.11 14.13 0.91
N PHE A 101 -10.20 14.14 1.69
CA PHE A 101 -11.48 13.55 1.27
C PHE A 101 -12.06 14.11 -0.04
N PRO A 102 -12.10 15.44 -0.28
CA PRO A 102 -12.65 15.98 -1.54
C PRO A 102 -11.80 15.64 -2.78
N LEU A 103 -10.55 15.22 -2.59
CA LEU A 103 -9.61 14.89 -3.67
C LEU A 103 -9.62 13.40 -4.02
N THR A 104 -9.82 12.55 -3.02
CA THR A 104 -9.57 11.12 -3.11
C THR A 104 -10.78 10.29 -2.72
N ALA A 105 -11.83 10.91 -2.19
CA ALA A 105 -12.99 10.27 -1.56
C ALA A 105 -12.64 9.37 -0.35
N THR A 106 -11.41 9.47 0.17
CA THR A 106 -10.95 8.75 1.36
C THR A 106 -10.43 9.71 2.43
N ARG A 107 -10.37 9.25 3.69
CA ARG A 107 -9.74 9.98 4.82
C ARG A 107 -8.47 9.27 5.28
N ALA A 108 -7.62 8.89 4.32
CA ALA A 108 -6.32 8.29 4.60
C ALA A 108 -5.26 9.35 4.98
N ASN A 109 -4.13 8.91 5.50
CA ASN A 109 -2.95 9.76 5.72
C ASN A 109 -2.12 9.93 4.43
N GLY A 110 -2.26 9.01 3.48
CA GLY A 110 -1.63 9.04 2.19
C GLY A 110 -2.46 8.30 1.14
N ASN A 111 -2.23 8.60 -0.13
CA ASN A 111 -2.79 7.89 -1.27
C ASN A 111 -1.92 8.11 -2.51
N ALA A 112 -1.62 7.02 -3.22
CA ALA A 112 -0.89 7.03 -4.48
C ALA A 112 -1.83 6.84 -5.68
N TYR A 113 -1.71 7.71 -6.68
CA TYR A 113 -2.48 7.67 -7.93
C TYR A 113 -1.55 7.58 -9.15
N PRO A 114 -1.13 6.38 -9.56
CA PRO A 114 -0.17 6.19 -10.66
C PRO A 114 -0.66 6.76 -12.00
N HIS A 115 -1.95 6.66 -12.32
CA HIS A 115 -2.53 7.14 -13.58
C HIS A 115 -2.41 8.65 -13.78
N ILE A 116 -2.29 9.44 -12.70
CA ILE A 116 -1.99 10.86 -12.72
C ILE A 116 -0.62 11.18 -12.11
N ARG A 117 0.18 10.15 -11.81
CA ARG A 117 1.54 10.25 -11.23
C ARG A 117 1.59 11.11 -9.96
N THR A 118 0.55 11.06 -9.16
CA THR A 118 0.38 11.94 -8.01
C THR A 118 0.31 11.15 -6.71
N LEU A 119 1.00 11.66 -5.73
CA LEU A 119 0.96 11.24 -4.35
C LEU A 119 0.31 12.36 -3.52
N TYR A 120 -0.70 12.02 -2.73
CA TYR A 120 -1.27 12.89 -1.71
C TYR A 120 -0.83 12.41 -0.33
N VAL A 121 -0.32 13.31 0.50
CA VAL A 121 0.19 12.98 1.83
C VAL A 121 -0.27 14.02 2.83
N VAL A 122 -0.89 13.59 3.92
CA VAL A 122 -1.19 14.45 5.07
C VAL A 122 0.08 14.65 5.89
N ALA A 123 0.47 15.90 6.08
CA ALA A 123 1.60 16.28 6.92
C ALA A 123 1.15 17.30 7.96
N ASN A 124 1.11 16.89 9.22
CA ASN A 124 0.72 17.70 10.36
C ASN A 124 1.55 17.37 11.61
N GLU A 125 1.30 18.07 12.70
CA GLU A 125 2.05 17.92 13.97
C GLU A 125 1.73 16.61 14.72
N HIS A 126 0.66 15.92 14.34
CA HIS A 126 0.12 14.79 15.12
C HIS A 126 0.51 13.43 14.56
N SER A 127 0.94 13.37 13.30
CA SER A 127 1.30 12.11 12.65
C SER A 127 2.46 12.28 11.69
N LYS A 128 3.37 11.30 11.69
CA LYS A 128 4.42 11.22 10.67
C LYS A 128 3.76 10.97 9.31
N PRO A 129 4.08 11.78 8.29
CA PRO A 129 3.56 11.56 6.95
C PRO A 129 4.11 10.25 6.35
N PRO A 130 3.27 9.37 5.77
CA PRO A 130 3.69 8.06 5.24
C PRO A 130 4.34 8.20 3.86
N ILE A 131 5.34 9.09 3.72
CA ILE A 131 5.95 9.42 2.43
C ILE A 131 6.59 8.19 1.79
N ASN A 132 7.33 7.42 2.58
CA ASN A 132 8.08 6.27 2.07
C ASN A 132 7.15 5.15 1.59
N HIS A 133 6.12 4.85 2.38
CA HIS A 133 5.08 3.88 2.07
C HIS A 133 4.35 4.24 0.76
N GLU A 134 3.84 5.46 0.68
CA GLU A 134 3.03 5.90 -0.46
C GLU A 134 3.85 6.12 -1.74
N LEU A 135 5.09 6.60 -1.61
CA LEU A 135 6.01 6.66 -2.76
C LEU A 135 6.33 5.27 -3.29
N MET A 136 6.44 4.27 -2.42
CA MET A 136 6.65 2.89 -2.86
C MET A 136 5.47 2.40 -3.72
N HIS A 137 4.21 2.65 -3.29
CA HIS A 137 3.05 2.35 -4.12
C HIS A 137 3.10 3.04 -5.47
N LEU A 138 3.41 4.34 -5.48
CA LEU A 138 3.47 5.11 -6.73
C LEU A 138 4.52 4.53 -7.69
N ILE A 139 5.74 4.31 -7.21
CA ILE A 139 6.86 3.86 -8.05
C ILE A 139 6.63 2.43 -8.54
N SER A 140 6.25 1.50 -7.64
CA SER A 140 6.04 0.10 -8.02
C SER A 140 4.90 -0.06 -9.03
N MET A 141 3.81 0.70 -8.89
CA MET A 141 2.71 0.67 -9.86
C MET A 141 3.02 1.40 -11.17
N LEU A 142 3.93 2.36 -11.19
CA LEU A 142 4.42 2.97 -12.44
C LEU A 142 5.35 2.01 -13.18
N GLU A 143 6.13 1.21 -12.46
CA GLU A 143 7.08 0.25 -13.05
C GLU A 143 6.42 -1.08 -13.44
N TRP A 144 5.51 -1.58 -12.60
CA TRP A 144 4.96 -2.93 -12.75
C TRP A 144 3.48 -3.00 -13.07
N ASP A 145 2.79 -1.87 -13.22
CA ASP A 145 1.33 -1.76 -13.31
C ASP A 145 0.60 -2.12 -12.00
N TYR A 146 -0.72 -1.99 -12.00
CA TYR A 146 -1.55 -2.35 -10.86
C TYR A 146 -1.53 -3.85 -10.60
N PRO A 147 -1.32 -4.29 -9.36
CA PRO A 147 -1.39 -5.72 -9.04
C PRO A 147 -2.83 -6.24 -9.12
N PRO A 148 -3.06 -7.50 -9.54
CA PRO A 148 -4.35 -8.14 -9.36
C PRO A 148 -4.72 -8.29 -7.88
N ALA A 149 -6.00 -8.46 -7.58
CA ALA A 149 -6.51 -8.52 -6.21
C ALA A 149 -5.81 -9.58 -5.34
N THR A 150 -5.38 -10.69 -5.93
CA THR A 150 -4.70 -11.78 -5.21
C THR A 150 -3.28 -11.43 -4.78
N THR A 151 -2.73 -10.30 -5.23
CA THR A 151 -1.42 -9.77 -4.84
C THR A 151 -1.50 -8.39 -4.17
N THR A 152 -2.69 -7.96 -3.72
CA THR A 152 -2.86 -6.74 -2.92
C THR A 152 -1.95 -6.74 -1.69
N TRP A 153 -1.79 -7.89 -1.02
CA TRP A 153 -0.87 -8.06 0.10
C TRP A 153 0.59 -7.75 -0.24
N MET A 154 1.01 -7.95 -1.50
CA MET A 154 2.37 -7.59 -1.95
C MET A 154 2.51 -6.06 -2.04
N ASN A 155 1.48 -5.39 -2.56
CA ASN A 155 1.47 -3.93 -2.66
C ASN A 155 1.58 -3.29 -1.28
N GLU A 156 0.66 -3.64 -0.37
CA GLU A 156 0.65 -3.11 0.99
C GLU A 156 1.88 -3.55 1.80
N GLY A 157 2.31 -4.79 1.60
CA GLY A 157 3.53 -5.31 2.21
C GLY A 157 4.79 -4.59 1.74
N LEU A 158 4.87 -4.23 0.46
CA LEU A 158 6.01 -3.51 -0.09
C LEU A 158 6.10 -2.08 0.47
N GLY A 159 4.98 -1.37 0.55
CA GLY A 159 4.90 -0.05 1.19
C GLY A 159 5.27 -0.12 2.68
N THR A 160 4.74 -1.12 3.40
CA THR A 160 5.03 -1.33 4.83
C THR A 160 6.50 -1.70 5.07
N PHE A 161 7.08 -2.53 4.20
CA PHE A 161 8.50 -2.86 4.26
C PHE A 161 9.39 -1.67 3.91
N ALA A 162 9.01 -0.85 2.94
CA ALA A 162 9.75 0.37 2.61
C ALA A 162 9.80 1.35 3.79
N GLU A 163 8.69 1.53 4.52
CA GLU A 163 8.66 2.34 5.74
C GLU A 163 9.45 1.68 6.88
N ASN A 164 9.31 0.36 7.05
CA ASN A 164 10.01 -0.53 8.01
C ASN A 164 10.16 0.02 9.42
N ASN A 165 9.26 0.87 9.85
CA ASN A 165 9.23 1.44 11.21
C ASN A 165 7.81 1.80 11.61
N CYS A 166 7.24 1.05 12.53
CA CYS A 166 5.98 1.37 13.18
C CYS A 166 6.19 1.47 14.67
N SER A 167 6.09 2.68 15.22
CA SER A 167 6.31 2.94 16.67
C SER A 167 7.62 2.39 17.22
N GLY A 168 8.69 2.44 16.42
CA GLY A 168 10.01 1.96 16.80
C GLY A 168 10.28 0.48 16.51
N TRP A 169 9.28 -0.29 16.04
CA TRP A 169 9.42 -1.69 15.68
C TRP A 169 9.54 -1.86 14.16
N ASN A 170 10.43 -2.74 13.70
CA ASN A 170 10.50 -3.12 12.30
C ASN A 170 9.53 -4.28 11.97
N VAL A 171 9.29 -4.52 10.67
CA VAL A 171 8.34 -5.55 10.22
C VAL A 171 8.68 -6.97 10.72
N ALA A 172 9.97 -7.30 10.85
CA ALA A 172 10.39 -8.62 11.34
C ALA A 172 10.13 -8.82 12.83
N GLU A 173 10.33 -7.78 13.65
CA GLU A 173 10.01 -7.79 15.06
C GLU A 173 8.52 -7.93 15.31
N ILE A 174 7.71 -7.15 14.57
CA ILE A 174 6.25 -7.24 14.65
C ILE A 174 5.78 -8.64 14.19
N TYR A 175 6.31 -9.15 13.09
CA TYR A 175 5.98 -10.50 12.61
C TYR A 175 6.34 -11.56 13.66
N ARG A 176 7.52 -11.47 14.30
CA ARG A 176 7.94 -12.40 15.36
C ARG A 176 6.98 -12.40 16.55
N PHE A 177 6.51 -11.20 16.94
CA PHE A 177 5.47 -11.04 17.97
C PHE A 177 4.14 -11.67 17.54
N LEU A 178 3.66 -11.38 16.34
CA LEU A 178 2.40 -11.91 15.80
C LEU A 178 2.42 -13.43 15.73
N MET A 179 3.53 -14.00 15.26
CA MET A 179 3.72 -15.45 15.16
C MET A 179 3.63 -16.14 16.54
N GLN A 180 4.32 -15.59 17.55
CA GLN A 180 4.34 -16.14 18.91
C GLN A 180 2.97 -16.10 19.59
N ASN A 181 2.13 -15.12 19.23
CA ASN A 181 0.82 -14.90 19.84
C ASN A 181 -0.34 -15.44 18.99
N ASP A 182 -0.06 -16.35 18.02
CA ASP A 182 -1.05 -16.96 17.13
C ASP A 182 -1.97 -15.95 16.42
N LYS A 183 -1.41 -14.76 16.09
CA LYS A 183 -2.15 -13.67 15.46
C LYS A 183 -2.01 -13.62 13.94
N LEU A 184 -1.18 -14.48 13.35
CA LEU A 184 -0.95 -14.46 11.90
C LEU A 184 -2.21 -14.84 11.12
N ILE A 185 -2.47 -14.08 10.08
CA ILE A 185 -3.56 -14.31 9.12
C ILE A 185 -3.13 -15.38 8.12
N SER A 186 -4.04 -16.29 7.76
CA SER A 186 -3.75 -17.27 6.72
C SER A 186 -3.55 -16.60 5.37
N MET A 187 -2.67 -17.15 4.52
CA MET A 187 -2.42 -16.63 3.18
C MET A 187 -3.68 -16.59 2.32
N HIS A 188 -4.60 -17.52 2.55
CA HIS A 188 -5.91 -17.50 1.91
C HIS A 188 -6.63 -16.16 2.11
N PHE A 189 -6.70 -15.64 3.32
CA PHE A 189 -7.37 -14.37 3.61
C PHE A 189 -6.57 -13.16 3.12
N LEU A 190 -5.25 -13.21 3.18
CA LEU A 190 -4.42 -12.13 2.62
C LEU A 190 -4.58 -12.00 1.10
N THR A 191 -4.82 -13.12 0.39
CA THR A 191 -5.00 -13.11 -1.08
C THR A 191 -6.43 -12.87 -1.54
N SER A 192 -7.44 -13.20 -0.73
CA SER A 192 -8.85 -13.11 -1.14
C SER A 192 -9.60 -11.91 -0.56
N ASP A 193 -9.16 -11.39 0.59
CA ASP A 193 -9.94 -10.38 1.33
C ASP A 193 -9.06 -9.51 2.24
N PHE A 194 -7.97 -8.98 1.68
CA PHE A 194 -6.93 -8.27 2.39
C PHE A 194 -7.46 -7.11 3.27
N TYR A 195 -8.24 -6.22 2.68
CA TYR A 195 -8.72 -5.00 3.36
C TYR A 195 -9.80 -5.24 4.43
N ARG A 196 -10.32 -6.47 4.55
CA ARG A 196 -11.19 -6.84 5.67
C ARG A 196 -10.44 -7.46 6.84
N GLN A 197 -9.16 -7.69 6.68
CA GLN A 197 -8.33 -8.21 7.77
C GLN A 197 -7.95 -7.08 8.73
N PRO A 198 -7.62 -7.41 10.00
CA PRO A 198 -7.07 -6.42 10.92
C PRO A 198 -5.82 -5.75 10.32
N GLU A 199 -5.93 -4.45 10.06
CA GLU A 199 -4.94 -3.66 9.31
C GLU A 199 -3.53 -3.85 9.84
N MET A 200 -3.31 -3.62 11.15
CA MET A 200 -2.00 -3.72 11.77
C MET A 200 -1.36 -5.12 11.63
N ILE A 201 -2.18 -6.17 11.53
CA ILE A 201 -1.67 -7.53 11.31
C ILE A 201 -1.37 -7.74 9.82
N ALA A 202 -2.35 -7.47 8.96
CA ALA A 202 -2.25 -7.73 7.52
C ALA A 202 -1.06 -7.01 6.89
N TYR A 203 -0.87 -5.73 7.19
CA TYR A 203 0.19 -4.89 6.65
C TYR A 203 1.58 -5.36 7.13
N HIS A 204 1.77 -5.52 8.44
CA HIS A 204 3.09 -5.90 8.96
C HIS A 204 3.46 -7.36 8.66
N GLN A 205 2.50 -8.28 8.67
CA GLN A 205 2.72 -9.64 8.22
C GLN A 205 3.14 -9.66 6.76
N SER A 206 2.45 -8.94 5.89
CA SER A 206 2.78 -8.83 4.47
C SER A 206 4.13 -8.13 4.27
N GLY A 207 4.44 -7.11 5.06
CA GLY A 207 5.73 -6.41 5.02
C GLY A 207 6.91 -7.35 5.27
N TYR A 208 6.80 -8.25 6.26
CA TYR A 208 7.87 -9.21 6.51
C TYR A 208 7.93 -10.34 5.45
N ILE A 209 6.78 -10.77 4.91
CA ILE A 209 6.78 -11.72 3.79
C ILE A 209 7.51 -11.10 2.58
N VAL A 210 7.24 -9.82 2.28
CA VAL A 210 7.90 -9.08 1.20
C VAL A 210 9.40 -8.95 1.45
N ASP A 211 9.83 -8.54 2.67
CA ASP A 211 11.25 -8.51 3.07
C ASP A 211 11.93 -9.85 2.79
N HIS A 212 11.34 -10.95 3.23
CA HIS A 212 11.87 -12.29 3.02
C HIS A 212 11.98 -12.67 1.54
N LEU A 213 10.96 -12.35 0.74
CA LEU A 213 10.96 -12.63 -0.70
C LEU A 213 12.04 -11.82 -1.43
N LEU A 214 12.16 -10.52 -1.14
CA LEU A 214 13.17 -9.67 -1.77
C LEU A 214 14.59 -9.99 -1.31
N THR A 215 14.77 -10.50 -0.09
CA THR A 215 16.08 -10.87 0.45
C THR A 215 16.58 -12.22 -0.09
N ASN A 216 15.70 -13.20 -0.26
CA ASN A 216 16.08 -14.58 -0.55
C ASN A 216 15.80 -15.03 -1.99
N TYR A 217 15.07 -14.22 -2.77
CA TYR A 217 14.75 -14.46 -4.16
C TYR A 217 15.04 -13.22 -5.01
N SER A 218 14.74 -13.27 -6.30
CA SER A 218 15.05 -12.14 -7.16
C SER A 218 13.89 -11.15 -7.29
N ILE A 219 14.22 -9.89 -7.58
CA ILE A 219 13.23 -8.85 -7.87
C ILE A 219 12.39 -9.18 -9.11
N GLU A 220 12.97 -9.91 -10.08
CA GLU A 220 12.26 -10.37 -11.27
C GLU A 220 11.18 -11.39 -10.92
N GLN A 221 11.45 -12.31 -9.98
CA GLN A 221 10.44 -13.25 -9.49
C GLN A 221 9.35 -12.49 -8.72
N PHE A 222 9.71 -11.51 -7.91
CA PHE A 222 8.77 -10.68 -7.18
C PHE A 222 7.85 -9.90 -8.13
N SER A 223 8.41 -9.18 -9.11
CA SER A 223 7.63 -8.42 -10.09
C SER A 223 6.77 -9.32 -10.99
N LYS A 224 7.25 -10.52 -11.29
CA LYS A 224 6.46 -11.51 -12.04
C LYS A 224 5.25 -12.01 -11.24
N LEU A 225 5.42 -12.27 -9.94
CA LEU A 225 4.29 -12.64 -9.06
C LEU A 225 3.31 -11.48 -8.91
N TRP A 226 3.82 -10.26 -8.71
CA TRP A 226 3.03 -9.03 -8.66
C TRP A 226 2.05 -8.92 -9.83
N LYS A 227 2.54 -9.16 -11.05
CA LYS A 227 1.74 -9.05 -12.30
C LYS A 227 0.82 -10.25 -12.54
N SER A 228 1.20 -11.44 -12.10
CA SER A 228 0.54 -12.69 -12.49
C SER A 228 -0.52 -13.19 -11.53
N GLY A 229 -0.49 -12.74 -10.26
CA GLY A 229 -1.37 -13.24 -9.21
C GLY A 229 -0.76 -14.38 -8.38
N PHE A 230 -1.28 -14.53 -7.15
CA PHE A 230 -0.73 -15.47 -6.17
C PHE A 230 -0.84 -16.95 -6.60
N GLU A 231 -1.79 -17.30 -7.43
CA GLU A 231 -1.97 -18.65 -7.97
C GLU A 231 -0.77 -19.13 -8.80
N LYS A 232 0.12 -18.21 -9.20
CA LYS A 232 1.37 -18.49 -9.92
C LYS A 232 2.60 -18.62 -9.00
N PHE A 233 2.39 -18.57 -7.68
CA PHE A 233 3.49 -18.55 -6.71
C PHE A 233 4.49 -19.70 -6.91
N GLU A 234 4.01 -20.95 -6.92
CA GLU A 234 4.87 -22.13 -7.04
C GLU A 234 5.57 -22.20 -8.42
N GLU A 235 4.87 -21.80 -9.48
CA GLU A 235 5.46 -21.74 -10.83
C GLU A 235 6.62 -20.75 -10.90
N ILE A 236 6.49 -19.61 -10.21
CA ILE A 236 7.47 -18.52 -10.26
C ILE A 236 8.66 -18.77 -9.32
N TYR A 237 8.39 -19.23 -8.12
CA TYR A 237 9.43 -19.45 -7.09
C TYR A 237 10.03 -20.85 -7.09
N GLY A 238 9.40 -21.81 -7.81
CA GLY A 238 9.87 -23.21 -7.87
C GLY A 238 9.60 -24.02 -6.61
N VAL A 239 8.93 -23.43 -5.63
CA VAL A 239 8.56 -24.05 -4.36
C VAL A 239 7.17 -23.57 -3.91
N PRO A 240 6.38 -24.41 -3.20
CA PRO A 240 5.10 -23.97 -2.68
C PRO A 240 5.27 -22.91 -1.58
N TYR A 241 4.29 -22.03 -1.43
CA TYR A 241 4.31 -20.97 -0.38
C TYR A 241 4.52 -21.54 1.03
N SER A 242 4.00 -22.74 1.32
CA SER A 242 4.20 -23.40 2.62
C SER A 242 5.68 -23.63 2.97
N LYS A 243 6.52 -23.90 1.97
CA LYS A 243 7.97 -24.02 2.16
C LYS A 243 8.60 -22.66 2.48
N VAL A 244 8.21 -21.62 1.73
CA VAL A 244 8.67 -20.25 1.99
C VAL A 244 8.24 -19.79 3.38
N LYS A 245 6.99 -20.06 3.77
CA LYS A 245 6.47 -19.76 5.12
C LYS A 245 7.28 -20.43 6.23
N PHE A 246 7.64 -21.70 6.04
CA PHE A 246 8.49 -22.42 6.99
C PHE A 246 9.88 -21.77 7.13
N ASP A 247 10.51 -21.41 6.01
CA ASP A 247 11.85 -20.80 6.02
C ASP A 247 11.81 -19.39 6.64
N LEU A 248 10.79 -18.63 6.35
CA LEU A 248 10.54 -17.30 6.90
C LEU A 248 10.33 -17.34 8.43
N ASP A 249 9.51 -18.28 8.94
CA ASP A 249 9.28 -18.48 10.37
C ASP A 249 10.56 -18.89 11.10
N LYS A 250 11.35 -19.77 10.47
CA LYS A 250 12.65 -20.18 11.00
C LYS A 250 13.61 -18.98 11.05
N ALA A 251 13.73 -18.22 9.96
CA ALA A 251 14.63 -17.09 9.85
C ALA A 251 14.32 -16.00 10.92
N VAL A 252 13.04 -15.67 11.13
CA VAL A 252 12.67 -14.65 12.13
C VAL A 252 12.92 -15.18 13.56
N THR A 253 12.74 -16.47 13.81
CA THR A 253 13.00 -17.07 15.11
C THR A 253 14.50 -17.07 15.45
N GLU A 254 15.33 -17.34 14.44
CA GLU A 254 16.79 -17.31 14.60
C GLU A 254 17.30 -15.86 14.80
N LYS A 255 16.73 -14.90 14.06
CA LYS A 255 17.08 -13.47 14.17
C LYS A 255 16.63 -12.86 15.49
N TYR A 256 15.45 -13.23 15.98
CA TYR A 256 14.85 -12.75 17.24
C TYR A 256 14.52 -13.94 18.16
N PRO A 257 15.51 -14.58 18.79
CA PRO A 257 15.27 -15.71 19.70
C PRO A 257 14.44 -15.30 20.93
N THR A 258 14.63 -14.08 21.41
CA THR A 258 13.72 -13.46 22.39
C THR A 258 12.60 -12.74 21.64
N VAL A 259 11.36 -13.06 22.00
CA VAL A 259 10.19 -12.43 21.39
C VAL A 259 10.14 -10.95 21.80
N PRO A 260 9.94 -10.02 20.85
CA PRO A 260 9.73 -8.61 21.19
C PRO A 260 8.51 -8.41 22.09
N GLU A 261 8.67 -7.57 23.11
CA GLU A 261 7.59 -7.22 24.04
C GLU A 261 6.82 -6.01 23.49
N ILE A 262 5.75 -6.27 22.76
CA ILE A 262 4.90 -5.23 22.17
C ILE A 262 3.60 -5.16 22.99
N ASP A 263 3.30 -3.99 23.55
CA ASP A 263 1.97 -3.71 24.06
C ASP A 263 0.99 -3.58 22.88
N TRP A 264 0.33 -4.69 22.59
CA TRP A 264 -0.53 -4.80 21.40
C TRP A 264 -1.75 -3.88 21.44
N GLU A 265 -2.30 -3.61 22.62
CA GLU A 265 -3.45 -2.72 22.79
C GLU A 265 -3.06 -1.26 22.49
N GLU A 266 -1.92 -0.83 22.98
CA GLU A 266 -1.39 0.51 22.67
C GLU A 266 -0.92 0.61 21.22
N PHE A 267 -0.23 -0.43 20.71
CA PHE A 267 0.27 -0.47 19.35
C PHE A 267 -0.83 -0.35 18.29
N THR A 268 -2.01 -0.88 18.54
CA THR A 268 -3.14 -0.85 17.58
C THR A 268 -4.03 0.40 17.68
N LYS A 269 -3.72 1.35 18.58
CA LYS A 269 -4.44 2.63 18.70
C LYS A 269 -3.88 3.73 17.80
N ILE A 270 -2.84 3.44 17.05
CA ILE A 270 -2.08 4.40 16.23
C ILE A 270 -2.87 4.88 15.00
#